data_5ea5f2f9363f4e303ff239d4962e5e37
#
_entry.id   5ea5f2f9363f4e303ff239d4962e5e37
#
_cell.length_a   1.000
_cell.length_b   1.000
_cell.length_c   1.000
_cell.angle_alpha   90.00
_cell.angle_beta   90.00
_cell.angle_gamma   90.00
#
_symmetry.space_group_name_H-M   'P 1'
#
loop_
_entity.id
_entity.type
_entity.pdbx_description
1 polymer ?
#
loop_
_entity_poly.entity_id
_entity_poly.type
_entity_poly.pdbx_seq_one_letter_code
_entity_poly.pdbx_strand_id
1 'polypeptide(L)'
;MAETRVRELKYRMMITDLLKVASESHTYQELSDFLGLSPPILSRYMRGHVLPSYNRAQGLYEKLMEITDIKAELKKRINFDEEGYFDNTPLVSEITWLKIMANYAMEKFAGRRVTKILTAAVDGIPCSTLVANLLDVDLLVAKETREVGINEFLEESFIPKGSAMRKTMYIPKASLKKKDSILIIDDVVRSGETIKALVDLVRNQRADIAGIYILVAVGDEWKKDLGEIISKESFEVLIEL
;
A
#
# COMPACT_ATOMS: atom_id res chain seq x y z
N MET A 1 15.51 17.07 4.34
CA MET A 1 14.36 17.85 4.87
C MET A 1 14.19 17.51 6.32
N ALA A 2 14.02 18.49 7.20
CA ALA A 2 13.69 18.19 8.60
C ALA A 2 12.36 17.45 8.63
N GLU A 3 12.33 16.27 9.26
CA GLU A 3 11.09 15.55 9.49
C GLU A 3 10.17 16.40 10.37
N THR A 4 8.90 16.48 9.99
CA THR A 4 7.94 17.18 10.82
C THR A 4 7.67 16.35 12.09
N ARG A 5 7.33 17.01 13.20
CA ARG A 5 6.93 16.32 14.46
C ARG A 5 5.82 15.29 14.24
N VAL A 6 4.93 15.54 13.28
CA VAL A 6 3.85 14.61 12.91
C VAL A 6 4.41 13.34 12.27
N ARG A 7 5.40 13.45 11.36
CA ARG A 7 6.07 12.29 10.77
C ARG A 7 6.81 11.44 11.81
N GLU A 8 7.56 12.09 12.70
CA GLU A 8 8.21 11.41 13.82
C GLU A 8 7.20 10.66 14.69
N LEU A 9 6.04 11.28 14.98
CA LEU A 9 5.00 10.63 15.75
C LEU A 9 4.42 9.40 15.04
N LYS A 10 4.09 9.52 13.75
CA LYS A 10 3.61 8.40 12.94
C LYS A 10 4.62 7.26 12.90
N TYR A 11 5.91 7.56 12.72
CA TYR A 11 6.98 6.57 12.76
C TYR A 11 7.07 5.84 14.12
N ARG A 12 6.99 6.57 15.22
CA ARG A 12 6.99 6.00 16.58
C ARG A 12 5.76 5.11 16.84
N MET A 13 4.61 5.46 16.26
CA MET A 13 3.39 4.65 16.33
C MET A 13 3.53 3.35 15.53
N MET A 14 4.18 3.38 14.36
CA MET A 14 4.46 2.20 13.55
C MET A 14 5.19 1.11 14.33
N ILE A 15 6.12 1.47 15.23
CA ILE A 15 6.82 0.50 16.08
C ILE A 15 5.85 -0.31 16.94
N THR A 16 4.78 0.31 17.42
CA THR A 16 3.73 -0.39 18.20
C THR A 16 3.04 -1.46 17.34
N ASP A 17 2.78 -1.18 16.08
CA ASP A 17 2.13 -2.13 15.17
C ASP A 17 3.12 -3.25 14.76
N LEU A 18 4.39 -2.93 14.49
CA LEU A 18 5.43 -3.94 14.24
C LEU A 18 5.68 -4.87 15.43
N LEU A 19 5.68 -4.35 16.65
CA LEU A 19 5.80 -5.17 17.86
C LEU A 19 4.65 -6.16 18.00
N LYS A 20 3.41 -5.78 17.64
CA LYS A 20 2.27 -6.69 17.65
C LYS A 20 2.48 -7.83 16.65
N VAL A 21 2.90 -7.52 15.44
CA VAL A 21 3.18 -8.53 14.42
C VAL A 21 4.31 -9.45 14.85
N ALA A 22 5.41 -8.93 15.36
CA ALA A 22 6.51 -9.75 15.88
C ALA A 22 6.04 -10.70 17.00
N SER A 23 5.05 -10.27 17.82
CA SER A 23 4.51 -11.11 18.88
C SER A 23 3.59 -12.24 18.42
N GLU A 24 3.24 -12.31 17.14
CA GLU A 24 2.51 -13.44 16.57
C GLU A 24 3.43 -14.67 16.36
N SER A 25 4.73 -14.43 16.14
CA SER A 25 5.72 -15.48 15.88
C SER A 25 6.76 -15.65 16.98
N HIS A 26 6.82 -14.73 17.95
CA HIS A 26 7.81 -14.73 19.04
C HIS A 26 7.15 -14.53 20.39
N THR A 27 7.67 -15.20 21.42
CA THR A 27 7.23 -15.00 22.80
C THR A 27 7.66 -13.63 23.35
N TYR A 28 6.98 -13.17 24.37
CA TYR A 28 7.33 -11.93 25.06
C TYR A 28 8.77 -11.91 25.60
N GLN A 29 9.26 -13.07 26.08
CA GLN A 29 10.62 -13.19 26.60
C GLN A 29 11.65 -13.04 25.47
N GLU A 30 11.47 -13.73 24.35
CA GLU A 30 12.37 -13.63 23.20
C GLU A 30 12.43 -12.21 22.66
N LEU A 31 11.27 -11.54 22.52
CA LEU A 31 11.22 -10.14 22.10
C LEU A 31 11.91 -9.21 23.09
N SER A 32 11.70 -9.44 24.39
CA SER A 32 12.33 -8.66 25.46
C SER A 32 13.85 -8.75 25.39
N ASP A 33 14.37 -9.94 25.28
CA ASP A 33 15.82 -10.21 25.24
C ASP A 33 16.43 -9.67 23.94
N PHE A 34 15.83 -9.95 22.79
CA PHE A 34 16.33 -9.51 21.49
C PHE A 34 16.33 -7.98 21.35
N LEU A 35 15.24 -7.33 21.75
CA LEU A 35 15.10 -5.88 21.63
C LEU A 35 15.85 -5.12 22.73
N GLY A 36 16.29 -5.79 23.81
CA GLY A 36 16.88 -5.17 24.98
C GLY A 36 15.88 -4.30 25.74
N LEU A 37 14.63 -4.74 25.79
CA LEU A 37 13.54 -4.07 26.51
C LEU A 37 13.12 -4.91 27.71
N SER A 38 12.91 -4.29 28.86
CA SER A 38 12.28 -5.03 29.96
C SER A 38 10.81 -5.38 29.62
N PRO A 39 10.28 -6.53 30.08
CA PRO A 39 8.91 -6.94 29.78
C PRO A 39 7.84 -5.87 30.08
N PRO A 40 7.94 -5.09 31.19
CA PRO A 40 6.99 -4.00 31.41
C PRO A 40 7.03 -2.89 30.35
N ILE A 41 8.23 -2.55 29.85
CA ILE A 41 8.38 -1.52 28.79
C ILE A 41 7.85 -2.05 27.47
N LEU A 42 8.19 -3.29 27.11
CA LEU A 42 7.68 -3.96 25.92
C LEU A 42 6.14 -3.96 25.92
N SER A 43 5.53 -4.40 27.03
CA SER A 43 4.07 -4.42 27.18
C SER A 43 3.45 -3.03 27.01
N ARG A 44 4.08 -1.97 27.58
CA ARG A 44 3.57 -0.60 27.46
C ARG A 44 3.65 -0.08 26.01
N TYR A 45 4.71 -0.42 25.27
CA TYR A 45 4.84 -0.08 23.86
C TYR A 45 3.80 -0.80 23.01
N MET A 46 3.65 -2.12 23.19
CA MET A 46 2.68 -2.93 22.43
C MET A 46 1.23 -2.48 22.64
N ARG A 47 0.89 -2.05 23.87
CA ARG A 47 -0.45 -1.53 24.19
C ARG A 47 -0.65 -0.06 23.80
N GLY A 48 0.39 0.61 23.32
CA GLY A 48 0.33 2.02 22.95
C GLY A 48 0.21 2.98 24.15
N HIS A 49 0.42 2.50 25.38
CA HIS A 49 0.38 3.37 26.57
C HIS A 49 1.52 4.39 26.58
N VAL A 50 2.64 4.05 25.97
CA VAL A 50 3.81 4.90 25.79
C VAL A 50 4.40 4.62 24.42
N LEU A 51 4.87 5.64 23.73
CA LEU A 51 5.63 5.48 22.49
C LEU A 51 7.14 5.60 22.77
N PRO A 52 8.01 4.83 22.07
CA PRO A 52 9.44 5.02 22.15
C PRO A 52 9.82 6.45 21.71
N SER A 53 10.95 6.99 22.18
CA SER A 53 11.52 8.19 21.56
C SER A 53 11.89 7.91 20.11
N TYR A 54 12.06 8.95 19.28
CA TYR A 54 12.36 8.76 17.84
C TYR A 54 13.63 7.93 17.63
N ASN A 55 14.73 8.27 18.30
CA ASN A 55 15.98 7.51 18.18
C ASN A 55 15.84 6.05 18.61
N ARG A 56 15.05 5.82 19.67
CA ARG A 56 14.77 4.45 20.13
C ARG A 56 13.88 3.70 19.14
N ALA A 57 12.93 4.38 18.50
CA ALA A 57 12.08 3.82 17.48
C ALA A 57 12.89 3.36 16.26
N GLN A 58 13.90 4.13 15.85
CA GLN A 58 14.81 3.75 14.76
C GLN A 58 15.58 2.44 15.07
N GLY A 59 16.21 2.35 16.24
CA GLY A 59 16.92 1.13 16.64
C GLY A 59 15.99 -0.07 16.85
N LEU A 60 14.75 0.14 17.29
CA LEU A 60 13.75 -0.92 17.38
C LEU A 60 13.27 -1.37 16.00
N TYR A 61 13.09 -0.45 15.05
CA TYR A 61 12.73 -0.77 13.68
C TYR A 61 13.75 -1.70 13.03
N GLU A 62 15.04 -1.35 13.06
CA GLU A 62 16.13 -2.15 12.52
C GLU A 62 16.07 -3.59 13.06
N LYS A 63 16.01 -3.74 14.38
CA LYS A 63 15.92 -5.04 15.05
C LYS A 63 14.64 -5.82 14.69
N LEU A 64 13.50 -5.15 14.65
CA LEU A 64 12.23 -5.81 14.30
C LEU A 64 12.24 -6.31 12.86
N MET A 65 12.85 -5.56 11.94
CA MET A 65 13.00 -5.99 10.54
C MET A 65 13.98 -7.18 10.37
N GLU A 66 14.89 -7.39 11.32
CA GLU A 66 15.79 -8.58 11.31
C GLU A 66 15.02 -9.87 11.67
N ILE A 67 14.06 -9.79 12.58
CA ILE A 67 13.34 -10.96 13.09
C ILE A 67 11.95 -11.17 12.48
N THR A 68 11.40 -10.14 11.83
CA THR A 68 10.05 -10.20 11.24
C THR A 68 10.15 -10.15 9.71
N ASP A 69 9.99 -11.30 9.08
CA ASP A 69 9.80 -11.34 7.63
C ASP A 69 8.34 -10.97 7.30
N ILE A 70 8.10 -9.67 7.12
CA ILE A 70 6.77 -9.13 6.81
C ILE A 70 6.16 -9.82 5.58
N LYS A 71 6.98 -10.10 4.56
CA LYS A 71 6.49 -10.74 3.34
C LYS A 71 6.06 -12.19 3.60
N ALA A 72 6.84 -12.94 4.37
CA ALA A 72 6.51 -14.31 4.75
C ALA A 72 5.26 -14.35 5.66
N GLU A 73 5.15 -13.44 6.61
CA GLU A 73 3.97 -13.36 7.49
C GLU A 73 2.70 -12.97 6.73
N LEU A 74 2.79 -12.06 5.76
CA LEU A 74 1.67 -11.74 4.88
C LEU A 74 1.28 -12.92 3.97
N LYS A 75 2.26 -13.66 3.43
CA LYS A 75 2.00 -14.85 2.61
C LYS A 75 1.22 -15.93 3.36
N LYS A 76 1.43 -16.11 4.66
CA LYS A 76 0.68 -17.06 5.49
C LYS A 76 -0.82 -16.72 5.60
N ARG A 77 -1.21 -15.47 5.35
CA ARG A 77 -2.60 -15.00 5.39
C ARG A 77 -3.33 -15.13 4.08
N ILE A 78 -2.58 -15.42 3.02
CA ILE A 78 -3.14 -15.61 1.69
C ILE A 78 -3.60 -17.05 1.57
N ASN A 79 -4.89 -17.24 1.36
CA ASN A 79 -5.49 -18.53 1.15
C ASN A 79 -5.96 -18.64 -0.30
N PHE A 80 -5.87 -19.83 -0.85
CA PHE A 80 -6.45 -20.17 -2.15
C PHE A 80 -7.59 -21.16 -1.92
N ASP A 81 -8.68 -20.99 -2.66
CA ASP A 81 -9.75 -21.99 -2.68
C ASP A 81 -9.34 -23.21 -3.54
N GLU A 82 -10.26 -24.21 -3.60
CA GLU A 82 -10.05 -25.45 -4.36
C GLU A 82 -9.91 -25.21 -5.87
N GLU A 83 -10.39 -24.08 -6.37
CA GLU A 83 -10.33 -23.68 -7.78
C GLU A 83 -9.11 -22.80 -8.08
N GLY A 84 -8.30 -22.48 -7.06
CA GLY A 84 -7.11 -21.64 -7.16
C GLY A 84 -7.37 -20.13 -7.16
N TYR A 85 -8.56 -19.70 -6.74
CA TYR A 85 -8.84 -18.30 -6.48
C TYR A 85 -8.29 -17.89 -5.11
N PHE A 86 -7.72 -16.73 -5.08
CA PHE A 86 -7.07 -16.19 -3.90
C PHE A 86 -8.06 -15.29 -3.12
N ASP A 87 -8.13 -15.52 -1.82
CA ASP A 87 -8.88 -14.69 -0.88
C ASP A 87 -8.00 -13.54 -0.38
N ASN A 88 -8.30 -12.31 -0.81
CA ASN A 88 -7.60 -11.10 -0.40
C ASN A 88 -8.20 -10.45 0.86
N THR A 89 -9.30 -10.98 1.41
CA THR A 89 -10.01 -10.41 2.56
C THR A 89 -9.09 -10.08 3.73
N PRO A 90 -8.16 -10.94 4.17
CA PRO A 90 -7.26 -10.62 5.26
C PRO A 90 -6.36 -9.40 4.97
N LEU A 91 -5.93 -9.24 3.71
CA LEU A 91 -5.05 -8.13 3.30
C LEU A 91 -5.77 -6.78 3.25
N VAL A 92 -7.08 -6.78 3.01
CA VAL A 92 -7.85 -5.53 2.88
C VAL A 92 -8.67 -5.18 4.13
N SER A 93 -8.77 -6.08 5.12
CA SER A 93 -9.58 -5.89 6.32
C SER A 93 -8.79 -5.83 7.63
N GLU A 94 -7.61 -6.47 7.74
CA GLU A 94 -6.82 -6.51 8.97
C GLU A 94 -6.04 -5.22 9.17
N ILE A 95 -6.52 -4.33 10.05
CA ILE A 95 -6.00 -2.97 10.22
C ILE A 95 -4.50 -2.91 10.58
N THR A 96 -4.00 -3.87 11.36
CA THR A 96 -2.57 -3.91 11.73
C THR A 96 -1.71 -4.14 10.47
N TRP A 97 -2.09 -5.08 9.63
CA TRP A 97 -1.39 -5.38 8.39
C TRP A 97 -1.53 -4.28 7.35
N LEU A 98 -2.71 -3.70 7.22
CA LEU A 98 -2.93 -2.52 6.37
C LEU A 98 -1.99 -1.36 6.74
N LYS A 99 -1.77 -1.10 8.04
CA LYS A 99 -0.82 -0.08 8.49
C LYS A 99 0.62 -0.44 8.15
N ILE A 100 1.01 -1.71 8.27
CA ILE A 100 2.36 -2.17 7.92
C ILE A 100 2.60 -2.02 6.42
N MET A 101 1.65 -2.46 5.58
CA MET A 101 1.72 -2.30 4.14
C MET A 101 1.77 -0.83 3.71
N ALA A 102 1.01 0.04 4.37
CA ALA A 102 1.06 1.47 4.12
C ALA A 102 2.40 2.11 4.53
N ASN A 103 2.99 1.69 5.65
CA ASN A 103 4.32 2.16 6.06
C ASN A 103 5.41 1.65 5.11
N TYR A 104 5.30 0.42 4.61
CA TYR A 104 6.20 -0.11 3.58
C TYR A 104 6.17 0.75 2.31
N ALA A 105 4.97 1.12 1.83
CA ALA A 105 4.84 2.05 0.71
C ALA A 105 5.52 3.39 0.99
N MET A 106 5.34 3.94 2.20
CA MET A 106 6.00 5.18 2.62
C MET A 106 7.52 5.12 2.54
N GLU A 107 8.11 4.00 2.94
CA GLU A 107 9.55 3.77 2.87
C GLU A 107 10.03 3.69 1.41
N LYS A 108 9.35 2.91 0.57
CA LYS A 108 9.72 2.70 -0.83
C LYS A 108 9.60 3.95 -1.69
N PHE A 109 8.64 4.80 -1.40
CA PHE A 109 8.42 6.05 -2.12
C PHE A 109 8.93 7.28 -1.37
N ALA A 110 9.77 7.07 -0.34
CA ALA A 110 10.41 8.16 0.40
C ALA A 110 11.21 9.09 -0.53
N GLY A 111 11.05 10.40 -0.31
CA GLY A 111 11.74 11.43 -1.12
C GLY A 111 11.07 11.73 -2.46
N ARG A 112 10.08 10.97 -2.92
CA ARG A 112 9.29 11.29 -4.10
C ARG A 112 8.23 12.33 -3.77
N ARG A 113 7.98 13.21 -4.75
CA ARG A 113 6.86 14.14 -4.65
C ARG A 113 5.58 13.36 -4.96
N VAL A 114 4.72 13.17 -3.97
CA VAL A 114 3.37 12.63 -4.12
C VAL A 114 2.39 13.72 -3.75
N THR A 115 1.42 14.01 -4.61
CA THR A 115 0.36 15.00 -4.33
C THR A 115 -1.01 14.37 -4.14
N LYS A 116 -1.21 13.18 -4.71
CA LYS A 116 -2.44 12.38 -4.57
C LYS A 116 -2.16 10.89 -4.71
N ILE A 117 -3.03 10.10 -4.15
CA ILE A 117 -3.09 8.65 -4.39
C ILE A 117 -4.20 8.37 -5.40
N LEU A 118 -4.01 7.39 -6.27
CA LEU A 118 -5.03 6.86 -7.16
C LEU A 118 -5.14 5.34 -6.98
N THR A 119 -6.36 4.86 -6.83
CA THR A 119 -6.65 3.42 -6.71
C THR A 119 -7.91 3.05 -7.50
N ALA A 120 -8.06 1.78 -7.84
CA ALA A 120 -9.32 1.23 -8.33
C ALA A 120 -10.24 0.83 -7.17
N ALA A 121 -11.55 1.00 -7.33
CA ALA A 121 -12.53 0.43 -6.41
C ALA A 121 -12.58 -1.10 -6.63
N VAL A 122 -12.69 -1.93 -5.56
CA VAL A 122 -13.02 -1.61 -4.17
C VAL A 122 -11.83 -1.89 -3.24
N ASP A 123 -11.09 -2.97 -3.47
CA ASP A 123 -10.18 -3.60 -2.50
C ASP A 123 -8.83 -2.84 -2.34
N GLY A 124 -8.46 -2.02 -3.32
CA GLY A 124 -7.33 -1.11 -3.18
C GLY A 124 -7.56 0.08 -2.24
N ILE A 125 -8.83 0.40 -1.92
CA ILE A 125 -9.19 1.59 -1.12
C ILE A 125 -8.61 1.56 0.30
N PRO A 126 -8.69 0.46 1.08
CA PRO A 126 -8.25 0.46 2.47
C PRO A 126 -6.77 0.84 2.63
N CYS A 127 -5.88 0.18 1.89
CA CYS A 127 -4.45 0.48 1.93
C CYS A 127 -4.17 1.91 1.41
N SER A 128 -4.78 2.28 0.30
CA SER A 128 -4.63 3.61 -0.32
C SER A 128 -5.06 4.73 0.62
N THR A 129 -6.13 4.53 1.41
CA THR A 129 -6.59 5.49 2.42
C THR A 129 -5.54 5.69 3.51
N LEU A 130 -4.91 4.61 3.97
CA LEU A 130 -3.87 4.71 5.00
C LEU A 130 -2.60 5.39 4.46
N VAL A 131 -2.19 5.09 3.22
CA VAL A 131 -1.06 5.78 2.58
C VAL A 131 -1.37 7.26 2.40
N ALA A 132 -2.56 7.61 1.91
CA ALA A 132 -3.01 9.00 1.77
C ALA A 132 -2.97 9.74 3.12
N ASN A 133 -3.45 9.11 4.19
CA ASN A 133 -3.37 9.65 5.55
C ASN A 133 -1.92 9.83 6.01
N LEU A 134 -1.03 8.87 5.73
CA LEU A 134 0.39 8.98 6.11
C LEU A 134 1.09 10.12 5.39
N LEU A 135 0.78 10.32 4.09
CA LEU A 135 1.37 11.37 3.24
C LEU A 135 0.69 12.74 3.39
N ASP A 136 -0.50 12.79 4.02
CA ASP A 136 -1.34 13.98 4.12
C ASP A 136 -1.74 14.52 2.73
N VAL A 137 -2.24 13.62 1.86
CA VAL A 137 -2.66 13.91 0.49
C VAL A 137 -4.06 13.35 0.20
N ASP A 138 -4.69 13.86 -0.87
CA ASP A 138 -6.00 13.38 -1.31
C ASP A 138 -5.94 11.97 -1.92
N LEU A 139 -7.03 11.22 -1.77
CA LEU A 139 -7.26 9.94 -2.43
C LEU A 139 -8.24 10.11 -3.58
N LEU A 140 -7.87 9.62 -4.76
CA LEU A 140 -8.74 9.45 -5.93
C LEU A 140 -9.10 7.97 -6.06
N VAL A 141 -10.39 7.69 -6.21
CA VAL A 141 -10.88 6.34 -6.44
C VAL A 141 -11.48 6.25 -7.85
N ALA A 142 -10.86 5.46 -8.71
CA ALA A 142 -11.40 5.12 -10.01
C ALA A 142 -12.51 4.08 -9.85
N LYS A 143 -13.68 4.33 -10.42
CA LYS A 143 -14.87 3.49 -10.32
C LYS A 143 -15.31 3.00 -11.69
N GLU A 144 -15.93 1.83 -11.76
CA GLU A 144 -16.47 1.28 -13.01
C GLU A 144 -17.79 1.95 -13.43
N THR A 145 -18.36 2.80 -12.59
CA THR A 145 -19.64 3.49 -12.87
C THR A 145 -19.50 4.99 -12.64
N ARG A 146 -20.26 5.78 -13.40
CA ARG A 146 -20.34 7.24 -13.22
C ARG A 146 -21.28 7.56 -12.06
N GLU A 147 -20.88 8.49 -11.21
CA GLU A 147 -21.68 8.98 -10.10
C GLU A 147 -22.63 10.09 -10.55
N VAL A 148 -23.86 10.06 -10.02
CA VAL A 148 -24.82 11.13 -10.19
C VAL A 148 -24.33 12.41 -9.49
N GLY A 149 -24.49 13.55 -10.14
CA GLY A 149 -24.03 14.84 -9.59
C GLY A 149 -22.63 15.28 -10.00
N ILE A 150 -21.91 14.45 -10.77
CA ILE A 150 -20.62 14.81 -11.38
C ILE A 150 -20.83 15.02 -12.89
N ASN A 151 -20.50 16.21 -13.38
CA ASN A 151 -20.76 16.57 -14.77
C ASN A 151 -19.73 16.03 -15.76
N GLU A 152 -18.44 16.00 -15.36
CA GLU A 152 -17.36 15.61 -16.27
C GLU A 152 -16.46 14.57 -15.62
N PHE A 153 -16.14 13.53 -16.39
CA PHE A 153 -15.23 12.46 -16.00
C PHE A 153 -14.03 12.38 -16.94
N LEU A 154 -12.91 11.94 -16.38
CA LEU A 154 -11.86 11.27 -17.12
C LEU A 154 -12.22 9.80 -17.15
N GLU A 155 -12.04 9.18 -18.30
CA GLU A 155 -12.38 7.77 -18.48
C GLU A 155 -11.31 7.07 -19.30
N GLU A 156 -11.07 5.81 -18.95
CA GLU A 156 -10.20 4.90 -19.67
C GLU A 156 -10.85 3.53 -19.76
N SER A 157 -10.87 2.96 -20.97
CA SER A 157 -11.55 1.68 -21.23
C SER A 157 -10.54 0.58 -21.53
N PHE A 158 -10.76 -0.59 -20.99
CA PHE A 158 -9.97 -1.77 -21.26
C PHE A 158 -10.84 -3.03 -21.36
N ILE A 159 -10.28 -4.10 -21.90
CA ILE A 159 -10.92 -5.42 -21.95
C ILE A 159 -10.10 -6.34 -21.05
N PRO A 160 -10.66 -6.79 -19.89
CA PRO A 160 -9.96 -7.73 -19.02
C PRO A 160 -9.65 -9.03 -19.78
N LYS A 161 -8.47 -9.57 -19.57
CA LYS A 161 -8.03 -10.81 -20.22
C LYS A 161 -9.01 -11.95 -19.94
N GLY A 162 -9.37 -12.68 -20.97
CA GLY A 162 -10.37 -13.74 -20.87
C GLY A 162 -11.82 -13.25 -20.78
N SER A 163 -12.08 -11.93 -20.86
CA SER A 163 -13.43 -11.37 -20.87
C SER A 163 -13.80 -10.91 -22.28
N ALA A 164 -15.07 -11.07 -22.65
CA ALA A 164 -15.65 -10.45 -23.84
C ALA A 164 -16.27 -9.06 -23.56
N MET A 165 -16.17 -8.59 -22.31
CA MET A 165 -16.80 -7.35 -21.88
C MET A 165 -15.77 -6.23 -21.71
N ARG A 166 -16.08 -5.04 -22.24
CA ARG A 166 -15.31 -3.83 -22.01
C ARG A 166 -15.65 -3.26 -20.63
N LYS A 167 -14.63 -2.97 -19.84
CA LYS A 167 -14.72 -2.20 -18.60
C LYS A 167 -14.23 -0.78 -18.83
N THR A 168 -14.75 0.17 -18.09
CA THR A 168 -14.32 1.57 -18.13
C THR A 168 -14.14 2.07 -16.71
N MET A 169 -12.98 2.69 -16.45
CA MET A 169 -12.70 3.36 -15.19
C MET A 169 -12.98 4.85 -15.32
N TYR A 170 -13.62 5.42 -14.31
CA TYR A 170 -14.02 6.82 -14.25
C TYR A 170 -13.44 7.50 -13.01
N ILE A 171 -12.89 8.69 -13.17
CA ILE A 171 -12.62 9.62 -12.07
C ILE A 171 -13.20 11.00 -12.40
N PRO A 172 -13.63 11.81 -11.41
CA PRO A 172 -14.08 13.18 -11.67
C PRO A 172 -12.96 13.99 -12.32
N LYS A 173 -13.24 14.65 -13.45
CA LYS A 173 -12.21 15.41 -14.20
C LYS A 173 -11.54 16.51 -13.37
N ALA A 174 -12.31 17.16 -12.49
CA ALA A 174 -11.79 18.21 -11.62
C ALA A 174 -10.79 17.71 -10.56
N SER A 175 -10.78 16.39 -10.28
CA SER A 175 -9.98 15.80 -9.21
C SER A 175 -8.51 15.58 -9.58
N LEU A 176 -8.17 15.52 -10.87
CA LEU A 176 -6.81 15.31 -11.37
C LEU A 176 -6.35 16.46 -12.25
N LYS A 177 -5.20 17.04 -11.93
CA LYS A 177 -4.64 18.20 -12.61
C LYS A 177 -3.25 17.89 -13.16
N LYS A 178 -2.86 18.58 -14.24
CA LYS A 178 -1.54 18.44 -14.88
C LYS A 178 -0.35 18.58 -13.92
N LYS A 179 -0.48 19.37 -12.86
CA LYS A 179 0.58 19.60 -11.87
C LYS A 179 0.68 18.50 -10.80
N ASP A 180 -0.26 17.57 -10.79
CA ASP A 180 -0.28 16.51 -9.78
C ASP A 180 0.80 15.47 -10.08
N SER A 181 1.25 14.80 -9.04
CA SER A 181 2.18 13.68 -9.08
C SER A 181 1.53 12.54 -8.28
N ILE A 182 1.20 11.46 -8.97
CA ILE A 182 0.28 10.43 -8.51
C ILE A 182 1.04 9.18 -8.09
N LEU A 183 0.79 8.70 -6.89
CA LEU A 183 1.14 7.34 -6.50
C LEU A 183 -0.08 6.43 -6.73
N ILE A 184 0.04 5.50 -7.66
CA ILE A 184 -0.99 4.51 -7.95
C ILE A 184 -0.82 3.35 -6.97
N ILE A 185 -1.90 2.94 -6.31
CA ILE A 185 -1.90 1.81 -5.36
C ILE A 185 -3.06 0.89 -5.72
N ASP A 186 -2.78 -0.42 -5.77
CA ASP A 186 -3.84 -1.42 -5.94
C ASP A 186 -3.54 -2.66 -5.10
N ASP A 187 -4.57 -3.45 -4.80
CA ASP A 187 -4.42 -4.64 -3.97
C ASP A 187 -3.80 -5.80 -4.77
N VAL A 188 -4.32 -6.11 -5.95
CA VAL A 188 -3.90 -7.28 -6.73
C VAL A 188 -3.64 -6.94 -8.18
N VAL A 189 -2.50 -7.43 -8.71
CA VAL A 189 -2.25 -7.46 -10.15
C VAL A 189 -2.14 -8.91 -10.63
N ARG A 190 -2.85 -9.23 -11.74
CA ARG A 190 -2.76 -10.53 -12.44
C ARG A 190 -2.27 -10.36 -13.88
N SER A 191 -3.02 -9.66 -14.70
CA SER A 191 -2.70 -9.36 -16.09
C SER A 191 -2.28 -7.90 -16.32
N GLY A 192 -2.72 -6.98 -15.45
CA GLY A 192 -2.24 -5.60 -15.41
C GLY A 192 -3.10 -4.58 -16.15
N GLU A 193 -4.23 -4.96 -16.76
CA GLU A 193 -5.07 -4.03 -17.53
C GLU A 193 -5.63 -2.90 -16.66
N THR A 194 -6.02 -3.19 -15.41
CA THR A 194 -6.47 -2.17 -14.45
C THR A 194 -5.37 -1.14 -14.20
N ILE A 195 -4.16 -1.60 -13.90
CA ILE A 195 -3.01 -0.72 -13.66
C ILE A 195 -2.71 0.12 -14.89
N LYS A 196 -2.75 -0.49 -16.10
CA LYS A 196 -2.55 0.23 -17.35
C LYS A 196 -3.62 1.32 -17.54
N ALA A 197 -4.89 1.02 -17.28
CA ALA A 197 -5.96 2.00 -17.36
C ALA A 197 -5.77 3.16 -16.36
N LEU A 198 -5.34 2.88 -15.12
CA LEU A 198 -5.02 3.92 -14.13
C LEU A 198 -3.83 4.79 -14.58
N VAL A 199 -2.78 4.18 -15.14
CA VAL A 199 -1.62 4.90 -15.69
C VAL A 199 -2.05 5.80 -16.86
N ASP A 200 -2.89 5.29 -17.77
CA ASP A 200 -3.36 6.05 -18.93
C ASP A 200 -4.28 7.20 -18.52
N LEU A 201 -5.14 7.03 -17.50
CA LEU A 201 -5.91 8.15 -16.90
C LEU A 201 -4.98 9.29 -16.44
N VAL A 202 -3.86 8.97 -15.76
CA VAL A 202 -2.90 9.96 -15.28
C VAL A 202 -2.18 10.62 -16.46
N ARG A 203 -1.68 9.84 -17.41
CA ARG A 203 -0.92 10.33 -18.58
C ARG A 203 -1.78 11.19 -19.52
N ASN A 204 -3.06 10.85 -19.70
CA ASN A 204 -4.00 11.61 -20.53
C ASN A 204 -4.25 13.02 -19.96
N GLN A 205 -4.10 13.20 -18.64
CA GLN A 205 -4.12 14.52 -18.00
C GLN A 205 -2.74 15.20 -17.98
N ARG A 206 -1.70 14.57 -18.51
CA ARG A 206 -0.31 15.03 -18.46
C ARG A 206 0.16 15.30 -17.03
N ALA A 207 -0.35 14.51 -16.08
CA ALA A 207 0.12 14.48 -14.71
C ALA A 207 1.29 13.50 -14.58
N ASP A 208 2.12 13.69 -13.56
CA ASP A 208 3.28 12.84 -13.32
C ASP A 208 2.87 11.58 -12.52
N ILE A 209 3.59 10.48 -12.73
CA ILE A 209 3.47 9.27 -11.92
C ILE A 209 4.64 9.25 -10.94
N ALA A 210 4.33 9.37 -9.64
CA ALA A 210 5.31 9.26 -8.56
C ALA A 210 5.80 7.82 -8.40
N GLY A 211 4.93 6.86 -8.69
CA GLY A 211 5.20 5.43 -8.64
C GLY A 211 3.93 4.60 -8.65
N ILE A 212 4.14 3.29 -8.59
CA ILE A 212 3.07 2.29 -8.56
C ILE A 212 3.40 1.29 -7.47
N TYR A 213 2.45 1.03 -6.58
CA TYR A 213 2.57 0.10 -5.47
C TYR A 213 1.45 -0.93 -5.52
N ILE A 214 1.82 -2.19 -5.57
CA ILE A 214 0.89 -3.33 -5.62
C ILE A 214 1.12 -4.20 -4.39
N LEU A 215 0.04 -4.58 -3.70
CA LEU A 215 0.15 -5.43 -2.53
C LEU A 215 0.50 -6.86 -2.92
N VAL A 216 -0.20 -7.43 -3.92
CA VAL A 216 0.02 -8.80 -4.37
C VAL A 216 0.05 -8.88 -5.89
N ALA A 217 1.08 -9.50 -6.43
CA ALA A 217 1.11 -9.92 -7.82
C ALA A 217 0.93 -11.43 -7.93
N VAL A 218 0.02 -11.87 -8.80
CA VAL A 218 -0.29 -13.29 -9.02
C VAL A 218 0.16 -13.69 -10.41
N GLY A 219 1.07 -14.70 -10.45
CA GLY A 219 1.69 -15.16 -11.70
C GLY A 219 2.64 -14.13 -12.31
N ASP A 220 3.05 -14.35 -13.57
CA ASP A 220 4.05 -13.52 -14.25
C ASP A 220 3.51 -12.75 -15.47
N GLU A 221 2.24 -12.92 -15.82
CA GLU A 221 1.66 -12.32 -17.04
C GLU A 221 1.73 -10.80 -17.03
N TRP A 222 1.48 -10.18 -15.86
CA TRP A 222 1.54 -8.74 -15.69
C TRP A 222 2.92 -8.14 -16.03
N LYS A 223 4.01 -8.89 -15.82
CA LYS A 223 5.38 -8.42 -16.12
C LYS A 223 5.54 -8.12 -17.61
N LYS A 224 4.93 -8.96 -18.46
CA LYS A 224 4.95 -8.74 -19.91
C LYS A 224 4.06 -7.58 -20.33
N ASP A 225 2.84 -7.53 -19.80
CA ASP A 225 1.83 -6.55 -20.23
C ASP A 225 2.11 -5.14 -19.67
N LEU A 226 2.79 -5.05 -18.52
CA LEU A 226 3.23 -3.80 -17.89
C LEU A 226 4.73 -3.49 -18.14
N GLY A 227 5.45 -4.26 -18.94
CA GLY A 227 6.92 -4.13 -19.09
C GLY A 227 7.40 -2.72 -19.44
N GLU A 228 6.68 -1.97 -20.27
CA GLU A 228 6.99 -0.58 -20.58
C GLU A 228 6.78 0.33 -19.37
N ILE A 229 5.73 0.11 -18.58
CA ILE A 229 5.44 0.88 -17.37
C ILE A 229 6.50 0.59 -16.31
N ILE A 230 6.81 -0.68 -16.07
CA ILE A 230 7.83 -1.13 -15.11
C ILE A 230 9.21 -0.54 -15.45
N SER A 231 9.55 -0.40 -16.73
CA SER A 231 10.84 0.14 -17.15
C SER A 231 10.96 1.66 -16.99
N LYS A 232 9.83 2.37 -16.96
CA LYS A 232 9.79 3.85 -16.92
C LYS A 232 9.43 4.41 -15.56
N GLU A 233 8.64 3.68 -14.79
CA GLU A 233 8.09 4.13 -13.52
C GLU A 233 8.72 3.36 -12.34
N SER A 234 8.68 3.94 -11.17
CA SER A 234 9.00 3.20 -9.95
C SER A 234 7.86 2.25 -9.64
N PHE A 235 8.08 0.98 -9.86
CA PHE A 235 7.10 -0.08 -9.67
C PHE A 235 7.52 -0.99 -8.52
N GLU A 236 6.71 -1.11 -7.50
CA GLU A 236 6.98 -1.94 -6.32
C GLU A 236 5.84 -2.93 -6.10
N VAL A 237 6.19 -4.19 -5.93
CA VAL A 237 5.27 -5.27 -5.54
C VAL A 237 5.69 -5.77 -4.17
N LEU A 238 4.75 -5.78 -3.22
CA LEU A 238 5.05 -6.25 -1.87
C LEU A 238 5.20 -7.77 -1.85
N ILE A 239 4.27 -8.52 -2.45
CA ILE A 239 4.27 -9.98 -2.50
C ILE A 239 4.09 -10.47 -3.93
N GLU A 240 4.93 -11.39 -4.37
CA GLU A 240 4.75 -12.16 -5.60
C GLU A 240 4.35 -13.61 -5.25
N LEU A 241 3.30 -14.15 -5.92
CA LEU A 241 2.74 -15.49 -5.74
C LEU A 241 2.85 -16.28 -7.02
#